data_570408e75f44e521fbf23935644e985b
#
_entry.id   570408e75f44e521fbf23935644e985b
#
_cell.length_a   1.000
_cell.length_b   1.000
_cell.length_c   1.000
_cell.angle_alpha   90.00
_cell.angle_beta   90.00
_cell.angle_gamma   90.00
#
_symmetry.space_group_name_H-M   'P 1'
#
loop_
_entity.id
_entity.type
_entity.pdbx_description
1 polymer ?
#
loop_
_entity_poly.entity_id
_entity_poly.type
_entity_poly.pdbx_seq_one_letter_code
_entity_poly.pdbx_strand_id
1 'polypeptide(L)'
;LEPSSAASDVYKRQMLGIPGASTAVATVFDGRPLAVKGEAMTALTAAAVGSFVGGTVSVILFTLFAPPLAEVALRFNAPETFALMVMAFATFVGLGGDDVPKTIFSILIGLALSTIGLDLITGKPRLIFFNIPGFLHGINFLVLAIGIYGIGEMLWTLEETKGKVQMSKLSVNMKEVGRAFGALKKTIMAMNIGSFLGFFVGILPAAGATPASLMSYGITKQLSKNSKEFGSGVPAGVVAPECANNSASTGSMLPMLTLGIPGSPTTAILLGGMILWGLTPGPLLFTQEPEFVWGLIGSLYIANFFTLVLNIALIPAFLMVLRIPFAILAPVIFVLCVTGGYAPTQSLHDVWLMLLFGFAGYILRKLDYPVAPAVLSIVLGPLAEKALRQSLILSDGSMGIFFDMAEKPIAAIIMYIAIVLLIMPAFGPLYRKFFKKAQTT
;
A
#
# COMPACT_ATOMS: atom_id res chain seq x y z
N LEU A 1 3.50 -12.88 -6.40
CA LEU A 1 3.16 -13.48 -5.11
C LEU A 1 1.96 -12.84 -4.37
N GLU A 2 1.40 -11.73 -4.85
CA GLU A 2 0.21 -11.13 -4.23
C GLU A 2 -1.15 -11.36 -4.91
N PRO A 3 -1.27 -11.94 -6.11
CA PRO A 3 -2.60 -12.12 -6.70
C PRO A 3 -3.50 -13.06 -5.90
N SER A 4 -2.95 -14.02 -5.16
CA SER A 4 -3.74 -15.01 -4.43
C SER A 4 -4.27 -14.51 -3.09
N SER A 5 -3.52 -13.69 -2.36
CA SER A 5 -3.98 -13.10 -1.11
C SER A 5 -5.04 -12.03 -1.37
N ALA A 6 -4.82 -11.16 -2.35
CA ALA A 6 -5.77 -10.13 -2.75
C ALA A 6 -7.12 -10.73 -3.18
N ALA A 7 -7.13 -11.81 -3.98
CA ALA A 7 -8.36 -12.45 -4.41
C ALA A 7 -9.14 -13.09 -3.24
N SER A 8 -8.46 -13.86 -2.38
CA SER A 8 -9.11 -14.49 -1.21
C SER A 8 -9.65 -13.44 -0.23
N ASP A 9 -8.93 -12.36 -0.08
CA ASP A 9 -9.31 -11.25 0.78
C ASP A 9 -10.50 -10.46 0.22
N VAL A 10 -10.53 -10.17 -1.07
CA VAL A 10 -11.69 -9.57 -1.74
C VAL A 10 -12.94 -10.40 -1.49
N TYR A 11 -12.87 -11.72 -1.62
CA TYR A 11 -14.01 -12.61 -1.40
C TYR A 11 -14.50 -12.62 0.06
N LYS A 12 -13.59 -12.69 1.03
CA LYS A 12 -13.96 -12.61 2.46
C LYS A 12 -14.65 -11.29 2.78
N ARG A 13 -14.12 -10.20 2.29
CA ARG A 13 -14.55 -8.84 2.62
C ARG A 13 -15.87 -8.48 2.02
N GLN A 14 -16.07 -8.78 0.75
CA GLN A 14 -17.33 -8.45 0.06
C GLN A 14 -18.53 -9.21 0.64
N MET A 15 -18.31 -10.44 1.13
CA MET A 15 -19.39 -11.29 1.61
C MET A 15 -19.64 -11.20 3.11
N LEU A 16 -18.60 -11.00 3.92
CA LEU A 16 -18.71 -11.03 5.39
C LEU A 16 -18.78 -9.63 6.00
N GLY A 17 -18.49 -8.59 5.23
CA GLY A 17 -18.45 -7.21 5.73
C GLY A 17 -17.28 -6.95 6.68
N ILE A 18 -16.31 -7.84 6.71
CA ILE A 18 -15.09 -7.71 7.50
C ILE A 18 -13.96 -7.28 6.57
N PRO A 19 -13.47 -6.05 6.65
CA PRO A 19 -12.33 -5.62 5.85
C PRO A 19 -11.08 -6.35 6.36
N GLY A 20 -10.55 -7.29 5.60
CA GLY A 20 -9.31 -8.00 5.94
C GLY A 20 -8.04 -7.16 5.65
N ALA A 21 -8.07 -6.15 4.75
CA ALA A 21 -7.07 -5.09 4.61
C ALA A 21 -7.76 -3.75 4.43
N SER A 22 -7.12 -2.69 4.88
CA SER A 22 -7.62 -1.31 4.75
C SER A 22 -7.92 -0.89 3.31
N THR A 23 -7.19 -1.46 2.33
CA THR A 23 -7.33 -1.13 0.91
C THR A 23 -8.68 -1.48 0.31
N ALA A 24 -9.39 -2.47 0.84
CA ALA A 24 -10.69 -2.90 0.33
C ALA A 24 -11.87 -2.50 1.22
N VAL A 25 -11.69 -1.61 2.18
CA VAL A 25 -12.79 -1.07 3.01
C VAL A 25 -13.87 -0.46 2.13
N ALA A 26 -13.48 0.31 1.12
CA ALA A 26 -14.43 0.99 0.24
C ALA A 26 -15.28 0.02 -0.60
N THR A 27 -14.75 -1.12 -1.02
CA THR A 27 -15.50 -2.13 -1.78
C THR A 27 -16.58 -2.83 -0.95
N VAL A 28 -16.41 -2.88 0.37
CA VAL A 28 -17.40 -3.47 1.28
C VAL A 28 -18.68 -2.63 1.34
N PHE A 29 -18.61 -1.32 1.14
CA PHE A 29 -19.76 -0.43 1.25
C PHE A 29 -20.92 -0.83 0.32
N ASP A 30 -20.61 -1.27 -0.89
CA ASP A 30 -21.60 -1.75 -1.85
C ASP A 30 -21.52 -3.27 -2.10
N GLY A 31 -20.36 -3.89 -1.93
CA GLY A 31 -20.17 -5.32 -2.13
C GLY A 31 -20.99 -6.17 -1.16
N ARG A 32 -21.03 -5.80 0.12
CA ARG A 32 -21.86 -6.50 1.12
C ARG A 32 -23.37 -6.37 0.86
N PRO A 33 -23.92 -5.18 0.62
CA PRO A 33 -25.32 -5.06 0.23
C PRO A 33 -25.71 -5.88 -1.01
N LEU A 34 -24.85 -5.96 -2.04
CA LEU A 34 -25.07 -6.84 -3.19
C LEU A 34 -25.13 -8.31 -2.76
N ALA A 35 -24.21 -8.76 -1.93
CA ALA A 35 -24.19 -10.13 -1.44
C ALA A 35 -25.45 -10.47 -0.60
N VAL A 36 -25.90 -9.55 0.26
CA VAL A 36 -27.12 -9.72 1.07
C VAL A 36 -28.38 -9.79 0.20
N LYS A 37 -28.40 -9.04 -0.93
CA LYS A 37 -29.48 -9.11 -1.93
C LYS A 37 -29.48 -10.39 -2.76
N GLY A 38 -28.49 -11.29 -2.57
CA GLY A 38 -28.34 -12.50 -3.38
C GLY A 38 -27.54 -12.28 -4.67
N GLU A 39 -27.01 -11.09 -4.91
CA GLU A 39 -26.22 -10.71 -6.07
C GLU A 39 -24.70 -10.81 -5.81
N ALA A 40 -24.27 -11.79 -5.02
CA ALA A 40 -22.89 -12.00 -4.67
C ALA A 40 -21.98 -12.18 -5.90
N MET A 41 -22.47 -12.90 -6.91
CA MET A 41 -21.74 -13.09 -8.18
C MET A 41 -21.52 -11.77 -8.93
N THR A 42 -22.47 -10.84 -8.87
CA THR A 42 -22.31 -9.49 -9.44
C THR A 42 -21.20 -8.73 -8.72
N ALA A 43 -21.16 -8.77 -7.38
CA ALA A 43 -20.11 -8.13 -6.60
C ALA A 43 -18.73 -8.70 -6.91
N LEU A 44 -18.59 -10.03 -6.97
CA LEU A 44 -17.32 -10.71 -7.25
C LEU A 44 -16.84 -10.46 -8.67
N THR A 45 -17.73 -10.52 -9.66
CA THR A 45 -17.40 -10.21 -11.06
C THR A 45 -17.02 -8.74 -11.21
N ALA A 46 -17.74 -7.84 -10.54
CA ALA A 46 -17.42 -6.40 -10.51
C ALA A 46 -16.01 -6.15 -9.95
N ALA A 47 -15.66 -6.84 -8.86
CA ALA A 47 -14.32 -6.76 -8.28
C ALA A 47 -13.24 -7.31 -9.23
N ALA A 48 -13.43 -8.51 -9.77
CA ALA A 48 -12.46 -9.14 -10.66
C ALA A 48 -12.20 -8.28 -11.92
N VAL A 49 -13.27 -7.78 -12.55
CA VAL A 49 -13.17 -6.91 -13.74
C VAL A 49 -12.60 -5.55 -13.38
N GLY A 50 -13.01 -4.97 -12.24
CA GLY A 50 -12.44 -3.72 -11.74
C GLY A 50 -10.93 -3.83 -11.52
N SER A 51 -10.50 -4.90 -10.84
CA SER A 51 -9.07 -5.20 -10.62
C SER A 51 -8.31 -5.34 -11.94
N PHE A 52 -8.85 -6.07 -12.91
CA PHE A 52 -8.22 -6.23 -14.22
C PHE A 52 -8.12 -4.92 -15.00
N VAL A 53 -9.18 -4.13 -15.05
CA VAL A 53 -9.18 -2.83 -15.76
C VAL A 53 -8.22 -1.86 -15.09
N GLY A 54 -8.28 -1.73 -13.75
CA GLY A 54 -7.37 -0.89 -12.98
C GLY A 54 -5.90 -1.30 -13.18
N GLY A 55 -5.62 -2.61 -13.12
CA GLY A 55 -4.31 -3.18 -13.40
C GLY A 55 -3.84 -2.89 -14.82
N THR A 56 -4.67 -3.13 -15.84
CA THR A 56 -4.31 -2.89 -17.25
C THR A 56 -4.01 -1.43 -17.53
N VAL A 57 -4.91 -0.53 -17.12
CA VAL A 57 -4.72 0.92 -17.33
C VAL A 57 -3.46 1.40 -16.63
N SER A 58 -3.22 0.92 -15.40
CA SER A 58 -2.04 1.35 -14.65
C SER A 58 -0.74 0.80 -15.24
N VAL A 59 -0.70 -0.41 -15.78
CA VAL A 59 0.49 -0.93 -16.47
C VAL A 59 0.76 -0.16 -17.76
N ILE A 60 -0.28 0.25 -18.50
CA ILE A 60 -0.14 1.13 -19.66
C ILE A 60 0.46 2.49 -19.23
N LEU A 61 -0.12 3.11 -18.20
CA LEU A 61 0.38 4.38 -17.67
C LEU A 61 1.81 4.21 -17.14
N PHE A 62 2.11 3.12 -16.46
CA PHE A 62 3.45 2.80 -15.99
C PHE A 62 4.45 2.72 -17.16
N THR A 63 4.09 1.99 -18.23
CA THR A 63 4.92 1.87 -19.44
C THR A 63 5.22 3.24 -20.06
N LEU A 64 4.25 4.13 -20.06
CA LEU A 64 4.39 5.48 -20.64
C LEU A 64 5.18 6.43 -19.74
N PHE A 65 4.99 6.36 -18.42
CA PHE A 65 5.57 7.31 -17.48
C PHE A 65 6.92 6.87 -16.90
N ALA A 66 7.27 5.57 -16.95
CA ALA A 66 8.50 5.10 -16.33
C ALA A 66 9.78 5.65 -16.98
N PRO A 67 9.95 5.68 -18.32
CA PRO A 67 11.15 6.26 -18.93
C PRO A 67 11.31 7.76 -18.66
N PRO A 68 10.29 8.63 -18.91
CA PRO A 68 10.47 10.07 -18.64
C PRO A 68 10.67 10.36 -17.15
N LEU A 69 10.06 9.59 -16.26
CA LEU A 69 10.28 9.79 -14.82
C LEU A 69 11.70 9.35 -14.42
N ALA A 70 12.25 8.29 -15.02
CA ALA A 70 13.63 7.89 -14.79
C ALA A 70 14.62 8.98 -15.25
N GLU A 71 14.37 9.64 -16.41
CA GLU A 71 15.19 10.77 -16.87
C GLU A 71 15.11 11.96 -15.90
N VAL A 72 13.93 12.28 -15.40
CA VAL A 72 13.77 13.35 -14.38
C VAL A 72 14.46 12.93 -13.08
N ALA A 73 14.39 11.67 -12.70
CA ALA A 73 15.03 11.14 -11.50
C ALA A 73 16.57 11.25 -11.52
N LEU A 74 17.19 11.25 -12.70
CA LEU A 74 18.64 11.51 -12.84
C LEU A 74 19.06 12.93 -12.40
N ARG A 75 18.11 13.87 -12.32
CA ARG A 75 18.35 15.23 -11.83
C ARG A 75 18.24 15.34 -10.30
N PHE A 76 17.82 14.27 -9.63
CA PHE A 76 17.69 14.25 -8.18
C PHE A 76 19.05 14.05 -7.53
N ASN A 77 19.45 15.02 -6.74
CA ASN A 77 20.60 14.97 -5.84
C ASN A 77 20.14 14.77 -4.39
N ALA A 78 21.03 14.94 -3.44
CA ALA A 78 20.71 14.78 -2.03
C ALA A 78 19.57 15.69 -1.53
N PRO A 79 19.50 17.00 -1.87
CA PRO A 79 18.42 17.87 -1.44
C PRO A 79 17.04 17.43 -1.97
N GLU A 80 16.96 17.07 -3.24
CA GLU A 80 15.73 16.60 -3.88
C GLU A 80 15.28 15.27 -3.25
N THR A 81 16.22 14.36 -3.00
CA THR A 81 15.95 13.07 -2.34
C THR A 81 15.43 13.27 -0.91
N PHE A 82 16.06 14.15 -0.12
CA PHE A 82 15.58 14.45 1.22
C PHE A 82 14.18 15.07 1.21
N ALA A 83 13.94 16.07 0.35
CA ALA A 83 12.62 16.68 0.21
C ALA A 83 11.53 15.64 -0.14
N LEU A 84 11.88 14.67 -0.98
CA LEU A 84 10.98 13.58 -1.35
C LEU A 84 10.70 12.62 -0.18
N MET A 85 11.69 12.35 0.70
CA MET A 85 11.47 11.59 1.93
C MET A 85 10.54 12.34 2.89
N VAL A 86 10.75 13.66 3.06
CA VAL A 86 9.86 14.49 3.88
C VAL A 86 8.44 14.49 3.31
N MET A 87 8.30 14.57 1.99
CA MET A 87 6.99 14.48 1.32
C MET A 87 6.33 13.12 1.57
N ALA A 88 7.10 12.00 1.57
CA ALA A 88 6.57 10.67 1.89
C ALA A 88 6.00 10.62 3.32
N PHE A 89 6.73 11.16 4.31
CA PHE A 89 6.24 11.24 5.69
C PHE A 89 5.02 12.19 5.80
N ALA A 90 5.06 13.32 5.10
CA ALA A 90 3.95 14.26 5.05
C ALA A 90 2.68 13.64 4.43
N THR A 91 2.84 12.78 3.42
CA THR A 91 1.74 12.06 2.79
C THR A 91 1.04 11.11 3.77
N PHE A 92 1.79 10.42 4.63
CA PHE A 92 1.19 9.62 5.71
C PHE A 92 0.34 10.46 6.65
N VAL A 93 0.85 11.63 7.03
CA VAL A 93 0.15 12.54 7.94
C VAL A 93 -1.07 13.16 7.26
N GLY A 94 -0.93 13.58 6.00
CA GLY A 94 -1.99 14.28 5.25
C GLY A 94 -3.12 13.38 4.76
N LEU A 95 -2.81 12.14 4.37
CA LEU A 95 -3.76 11.19 3.76
C LEU A 95 -4.03 9.96 4.64
N GLY A 96 -3.28 9.77 5.73
CA GLY A 96 -3.24 8.52 6.49
C GLY A 96 -4.37 8.29 7.50
N GLY A 97 -5.32 9.21 7.66
CA GLY A 97 -6.49 8.98 8.52
C GLY A 97 -6.79 10.07 9.54
N ASP A 98 -7.76 9.78 10.43
CA ASP A 98 -8.32 10.77 11.37
C ASP A 98 -7.44 11.06 12.60
N ASP A 99 -6.42 10.23 12.89
CA ASP A 99 -5.58 10.36 14.09
C ASP A 99 -4.12 10.74 13.75
N VAL A 100 -3.91 12.02 13.47
CA VAL A 100 -2.60 12.59 13.13
C VAL A 100 -1.54 12.33 14.20
N PRO A 101 -1.79 12.51 15.52
CA PRO A 101 -0.81 12.22 16.57
C PRO A 101 -0.33 10.75 16.54
N LYS A 102 -1.22 9.79 16.35
CA LYS A 102 -0.84 8.37 16.26
C LYS A 102 -0.01 8.08 15.03
N THR A 103 -0.33 8.72 13.90
CA THR A 103 0.45 8.59 12.66
C THR A 103 1.86 9.13 12.83
N ILE A 104 2.00 10.31 13.40
CA ILE A 104 3.33 10.91 13.70
C ILE A 104 4.12 10.00 14.66
N PHE A 105 3.49 9.50 15.71
CA PHE A 105 4.12 8.59 16.65
C PHE A 105 4.61 7.30 15.98
N SER A 106 3.81 6.73 15.08
CA SER A 106 4.20 5.56 14.29
C SER A 106 5.40 5.84 13.39
N ILE A 107 5.45 7.01 12.73
CA ILE A 107 6.61 7.46 11.95
C ILE A 107 7.85 7.57 12.82
N LEU A 108 7.73 8.20 13.99
CA LEU A 108 8.86 8.40 14.92
C LEU A 108 9.41 7.07 15.44
N ILE A 109 8.54 6.10 15.77
CA ILE A 109 8.97 4.74 16.13
C ILE A 109 9.77 4.11 14.97
N GLY A 110 9.25 4.18 13.75
CA GLY A 110 9.93 3.63 12.58
C GLY A 110 11.29 4.28 12.35
N LEU A 111 11.37 5.61 12.43
CA LEU A 111 12.63 6.35 12.32
C LEU A 111 13.62 5.97 13.43
N ALA A 112 13.16 5.85 14.67
CA ALA A 112 14.01 5.42 15.79
C ALA A 112 14.56 4.00 15.57
N LEU A 113 13.72 3.07 15.14
CA LEU A 113 14.14 1.71 14.80
C LEU A 113 15.12 1.66 13.63
N SER A 114 14.99 2.57 12.66
CA SER A 114 15.88 2.66 11.50
C SER A 114 17.31 3.10 11.86
N THR A 115 17.52 3.67 13.05
CA THR A 115 18.86 4.07 13.53
C THR A 115 19.65 2.93 14.17
N ILE A 116 19.04 1.76 14.37
CA ILE A 116 19.72 0.58 14.94
C ILE A 116 20.67 -0.01 13.88
N GLY A 117 21.91 -0.28 14.27
CA GLY A 117 22.90 -0.90 13.38
C GLY A 117 24.15 -0.04 13.19
N LEU A 118 24.83 -0.25 12.08
CA LEU A 118 26.00 0.54 11.70
C LEU A 118 25.58 1.84 11.03
N ASP A 119 26.14 2.94 11.47
CA ASP A 119 26.01 4.22 10.77
C ASP A 119 26.57 4.14 9.36
N LEU A 120 25.77 4.43 8.36
CA LEU A 120 26.12 4.28 6.93
C LEU A 120 27.29 5.22 6.49
N ILE A 121 27.55 6.30 7.23
CA ILE A 121 28.57 7.29 6.88
C ILE A 121 29.86 7.08 7.70
N THR A 122 29.71 6.88 9.00
CA THR A 122 30.86 6.78 9.93
C THR A 122 31.28 5.35 10.24
N GLY A 123 30.45 4.35 9.90
CA GLY A 123 30.69 2.93 10.23
C GLY A 123 30.61 2.61 11.74
N LYS A 124 30.21 3.60 12.57
CA LYS A 124 30.12 3.38 14.03
C LYS A 124 28.81 2.63 14.40
N PRO A 125 28.88 1.67 15.32
CA PRO A 125 27.68 0.98 15.80
C PRO A 125 26.79 1.91 16.61
N ARG A 126 25.47 1.86 16.35
CA ARG A 126 24.44 2.63 17.05
C ARG A 126 23.38 1.70 17.63
N LEU A 127 22.96 1.96 18.85
CA LEU A 127 21.88 1.26 19.55
C LEU A 127 21.99 -0.27 19.48
N ILE A 128 23.21 -0.80 19.72
CA ILE A 128 23.42 -2.24 19.80
C ILE A 128 22.98 -2.71 21.20
N PHE A 129 21.74 -3.20 21.30
CA PHE A 129 21.17 -3.65 22.55
C PHE A 129 21.84 -4.94 23.04
N PHE A 130 22.14 -5.01 24.33
CA PHE A 130 22.69 -6.19 25.00
C PHE A 130 23.96 -6.79 24.38
N ASN A 131 24.71 -5.99 23.61
CA ASN A 131 25.89 -6.46 22.85
C ASN A 131 25.60 -7.65 21.91
N ILE A 132 24.36 -7.76 21.40
CA ILE A 132 23.97 -8.80 20.46
C ILE A 132 24.49 -8.44 19.06
N PRO A 133 25.42 -9.23 18.46
CA PRO A 133 26.00 -8.91 17.17
C PRO A 133 24.98 -8.83 16.02
N GLY A 134 23.86 -9.49 16.15
CA GLY A 134 22.76 -9.47 15.15
C GLY A 134 22.24 -8.06 14.89
N PHE A 135 22.30 -7.15 15.88
CA PHE A 135 21.89 -5.77 15.69
C PHE A 135 22.89 -4.91 14.88
N LEU A 136 24.12 -5.38 14.63
CA LEU A 136 25.09 -4.65 13.80
C LEU A 136 24.60 -4.46 12.36
N HIS A 137 23.85 -5.43 11.84
CA HIS A 137 23.26 -5.35 10.50
C HIS A 137 21.94 -4.54 10.45
N GLY A 138 21.54 -3.95 11.59
CA GLY A 138 20.26 -3.28 11.73
C GLY A 138 19.08 -4.25 11.80
N ILE A 139 17.88 -3.71 11.58
CA ILE A 139 16.66 -4.51 11.51
C ILE A 139 16.36 -4.82 10.05
N ASN A 140 16.35 -6.12 9.71
CA ASN A 140 16.00 -6.53 8.36
C ASN A 140 14.52 -6.20 8.10
N PHE A 141 14.29 -5.41 7.05
CA PHE A 141 12.96 -4.94 6.69
C PHE A 141 11.98 -6.09 6.38
N LEU A 142 12.43 -7.16 5.69
CA LEU A 142 11.58 -8.31 5.37
C LEU A 142 11.10 -9.02 6.64
N VAL A 143 12.00 -9.19 7.60
CA VAL A 143 11.72 -9.81 8.91
C VAL A 143 10.67 -9.00 9.67
N LEU A 144 10.83 -7.68 9.69
CA LEU A 144 9.88 -6.77 10.32
C LEU A 144 8.52 -6.79 9.61
N ALA A 145 8.51 -6.76 8.28
CA ALA A 145 7.27 -6.77 7.49
C ALA A 145 6.50 -8.08 7.67
N ILE A 146 7.18 -9.24 7.62
CA ILE A 146 6.57 -10.55 7.88
C ILE A 146 6.04 -10.62 9.32
N GLY A 147 6.79 -10.08 10.28
CA GLY A 147 6.33 -10.00 11.67
C GLY A 147 5.03 -9.21 11.78
N ILE A 148 5.05 -7.94 11.41
CA ILE A 148 3.92 -7.03 11.58
C ILE A 148 2.71 -7.44 10.74
N TYR A 149 2.89 -7.70 9.45
CA TYR A 149 1.78 -7.99 8.54
C TYR A 149 1.39 -9.48 8.49
N GLY A 150 2.31 -10.40 8.76
CA GLY A 150 2.02 -11.83 8.82
C GLY A 150 1.53 -12.24 10.21
N ILE A 151 2.42 -12.18 11.20
CA ILE A 151 2.11 -12.65 12.57
C ILE A 151 1.15 -11.72 13.28
N GLY A 152 1.35 -10.39 13.19
CA GLY A 152 0.48 -9.41 13.82
C GLY A 152 -0.96 -9.50 13.33
N GLU A 153 -1.17 -9.63 12.01
CA GLU A 153 -2.49 -9.82 11.39
C GLU A 153 -3.11 -11.17 11.77
N MET A 154 -2.30 -12.22 11.83
CA MET A 154 -2.77 -13.54 12.26
C MET A 154 -3.28 -13.51 13.71
N LEU A 155 -2.53 -12.89 14.63
CA LEU A 155 -2.93 -12.74 16.04
C LEU A 155 -4.23 -11.92 16.17
N TRP A 156 -4.33 -10.82 15.44
CA TRP A 156 -5.54 -10.00 15.40
C TRP A 156 -6.75 -10.79 14.91
N THR A 157 -6.61 -11.50 13.80
CA THR A 157 -7.68 -12.30 13.22
C THR A 157 -8.11 -13.45 14.14
N LEU A 158 -7.17 -14.08 14.86
CA LEU A 158 -7.49 -15.12 15.86
C LEU A 158 -8.36 -14.58 17.00
N GLU A 159 -8.10 -13.35 17.47
CA GLU A 159 -8.90 -12.71 18.52
C GLU A 159 -10.29 -12.34 18.01
N GLU A 160 -10.37 -11.76 16.81
CA GLU A 160 -11.63 -11.27 16.23
C GLU A 160 -12.57 -12.40 15.79
N THR A 161 -12.03 -13.54 15.36
CA THR A 161 -12.80 -14.67 14.80
C THR A 161 -13.53 -15.51 15.88
N LYS A 162 -13.51 -15.13 17.15
CA LYS A 162 -14.30 -15.80 18.21
C LYS A 162 -15.82 -15.73 18.00
N GLY A 163 -16.31 -14.96 17.04
CA GLY A 163 -17.70 -14.88 16.62
C GLY A 163 -18.02 -15.85 15.48
N LYS A 164 -19.16 -16.56 15.59
CA LYS A 164 -19.65 -17.48 14.54
C LYS A 164 -19.86 -16.73 13.23
N VAL A 165 -19.05 -17.04 12.22
CA VAL A 165 -19.26 -16.57 10.86
C VAL A 165 -20.47 -17.31 10.28
N GLN A 166 -21.62 -16.67 10.20
CA GLN A 166 -22.77 -17.20 9.46
C GLN A 166 -22.52 -17.03 7.97
N MET A 167 -22.13 -18.12 7.31
CA MET A 167 -22.08 -18.14 5.85
C MET A 167 -23.50 -18.31 5.29
N SER A 168 -23.98 -17.32 4.53
CA SER A 168 -25.16 -17.52 3.68
C SER A 168 -24.87 -18.64 2.67
N LYS A 169 -25.91 -19.42 2.31
CA LYS A 169 -25.80 -20.46 1.28
C LYS A 169 -25.49 -19.79 -0.06
N LEU A 170 -24.22 -19.72 -0.43
CA LEU A 170 -23.77 -19.18 -1.71
C LEU A 170 -23.91 -20.27 -2.78
N SER A 171 -24.80 -20.04 -3.72
CA SER A 171 -24.88 -20.83 -4.95
C SER A 171 -24.04 -20.14 -6.03
N VAL A 172 -23.12 -20.86 -6.62
CA VAL A 172 -22.33 -20.38 -7.77
C VAL A 172 -23.09 -20.71 -9.04
N ASN A 173 -23.56 -19.69 -9.74
CA ASN A 173 -24.25 -19.87 -11.02
C ASN A 173 -23.51 -19.09 -12.12
N MET A 174 -22.86 -19.80 -13.04
CA MET A 174 -22.10 -19.19 -14.13
C MET A 174 -22.96 -18.32 -15.08
N LYS A 175 -24.29 -18.55 -15.14
CA LYS A 175 -25.19 -17.67 -15.90
C LYS A 175 -25.29 -16.27 -15.29
N GLU A 176 -25.09 -16.14 -13.98
CA GLU A 176 -25.08 -14.85 -13.27
C GLU A 176 -23.81 -14.05 -13.60
N VAL A 177 -22.68 -14.73 -13.85
CA VAL A 177 -21.44 -14.07 -14.31
C VAL A 177 -21.69 -13.33 -15.63
N GLY A 178 -22.37 -13.96 -16.59
CA GLY A 178 -22.70 -13.33 -17.88
C GLY A 178 -23.62 -12.10 -17.72
N ARG A 179 -24.59 -12.14 -16.80
CA ARG A 179 -25.45 -10.98 -16.47
C ARG A 179 -24.66 -9.87 -15.80
N ALA A 180 -23.73 -10.23 -14.92
CA ALA A 180 -22.84 -9.27 -14.23
C ALA A 180 -22.01 -8.49 -15.24
N PHE A 181 -21.42 -9.15 -16.25
CA PHE A 181 -20.70 -8.45 -17.34
C PHE A 181 -21.58 -7.42 -18.07
N GLY A 182 -22.85 -7.73 -18.30
CA GLY A 182 -23.81 -6.77 -18.86
C GLY A 182 -24.02 -5.52 -18.02
N ALA A 183 -24.09 -5.69 -16.69
CA ALA A 183 -24.24 -4.59 -15.74
C ALA A 183 -22.99 -3.69 -15.68
N LEU A 184 -21.79 -4.25 -15.91
CA LEU A 184 -20.52 -3.53 -15.86
C LEU A 184 -20.34 -2.49 -16.97
N LYS A 185 -21.06 -2.63 -18.11
CA LYS A 185 -21.04 -1.59 -19.15
C LYS A 185 -21.46 -0.22 -18.64
N LYS A 186 -22.29 -0.17 -17.59
CA LYS A 186 -22.73 1.08 -16.95
C LYS A 186 -21.69 1.65 -15.96
N THR A 187 -20.60 0.93 -15.70
CA THR A 187 -19.58 1.32 -14.72
C THR A 187 -18.29 1.87 -15.34
N ILE A 188 -18.27 2.12 -16.66
CA ILE A 188 -17.07 2.59 -17.39
C ILE A 188 -16.52 3.89 -16.77
N MET A 189 -17.39 4.82 -16.36
CA MET A 189 -16.96 6.05 -15.68
C MET A 189 -16.26 5.72 -14.34
N ALA A 190 -16.80 4.78 -13.58
CA ALA A 190 -16.21 4.33 -12.31
C ALA A 190 -14.85 3.65 -12.54
N MET A 191 -14.72 2.85 -13.61
CA MET A 191 -13.45 2.23 -14.03
C MET A 191 -12.39 3.28 -14.34
N ASN A 192 -12.74 4.29 -15.14
CA ASN A 192 -11.81 5.36 -15.51
C ASN A 192 -11.38 6.16 -14.28
N ILE A 193 -12.35 6.65 -13.48
CA ILE A 193 -12.04 7.39 -12.25
C ILE A 193 -11.11 6.58 -11.35
N GLY A 194 -11.45 5.31 -11.09
CA GLY A 194 -10.64 4.44 -10.25
C GLY A 194 -9.24 4.24 -10.81
N SER A 195 -9.11 3.92 -12.09
CA SER A 195 -7.83 3.61 -12.71
C SER A 195 -6.88 4.80 -12.73
N PHE A 196 -7.33 5.97 -13.20
CA PHE A 196 -6.47 7.16 -13.28
C PHE A 196 -6.15 7.70 -11.87
N LEU A 197 -7.18 7.87 -11.03
CA LEU A 197 -6.97 8.35 -9.68
C LEU A 197 -6.05 7.41 -8.88
N GLY A 198 -6.29 6.11 -8.99
CA GLY A 198 -5.46 5.09 -8.34
C GLY A 198 -4.00 5.21 -8.73
N PHE A 199 -3.72 5.29 -10.03
CA PHE A 199 -2.36 5.40 -10.52
C PHE A 199 -1.64 6.64 -9.98
N PHE A 200 -2.24 7.82 -10.10
CA PHE A 200 -1.61 9.06 -9.64
C PHE A 200 -1.47 9.16 -8.12
N VAL A 201 -2.43 8.64 -7.36
CA VAL A 201 -2.29 8.54 -5.90
C VAL A 201 -1.20 7.50 -5.54
N GLY A 202 -1.13 6.40 -6.29
CA GLY A 202 -0.11 5.36 -6.10
C GLY A 202 1.32 5.85 -6.32
N ILE A 203 1.55 6.79 -7.27
CA ILE A 203 2.87 7.40 -7.50
C ILE A 203 3.33 8.21 -6.29
N LEU A 204 2.41 8.76 -5.50
CA LEU A 204 2.79 9.53 -4.32
C LEU A 204 3.45 8.58 -3.30
N PRO A 205 4.70 8.85 -2.90
CA PRO A 205 5.38 8.01 -1.92
C PRO A 205 4.52 7.85 -0.67
N ALA A 206 4.39 6.62 -0.21
CA ALA A 206 3.67 6.29 1.01
C ALA A 206 2.14 6.50 1.03
N ALA A 207 1.53 7.05 -0.02
CA ALA A 207 0.07 7.20 -0.08
C ALA A 207 -0.66 5.85 -0.03
N GLY A 208 -0.19 4.89 -0.80
CA GLY A 208 -0.75 3.55 -0.85
C GLY A 208 -2.13 3.46 -1.49
N ALA A 209 -2.67 2.24 -1.52
CA ALA A 209 -3.93 1.97 -2.19
C ALA A 209 -5.19 2.29 -1.36
N THR A 210 -5.08 2.43 -0.04
CA THR A 210 -6.25 2.71 0.83
C THR A 210 -6.86 4.07 0.56
N PRO A 211 -6.10 5.20 0.58
CA PRO A 211 -6.65 6.50 0.23
C PRO A 211 -7.18 6.53 -1.21
N ALA A 212 -6.46 5.91 -2.15
CA ALA A 212 -6.89 5.83 -3.54
C ALA A 212 -8.27 5.19 -3.69
N SER A 213 -8.51 4.06 -3.02
CA SER A 213 -9.79 3.35 -3.03
C SER A 213 -10.92 4.17 -2.45
N LEU A 214 -10.71 4.80 -1.29
CA LEU A 214 -11.72 5.64 -0.63
C LEU A 214 -12.04 6.89 -1.43
N MET A 215 -11.02 7.58 -1.95
CA MET A 215 -11.19 8.77 -2.80
C MET A 215 -11.94 8.41 -4.09
N SER A 216 -11.59 7.31 -4.73
CA SER A 216 -12.25 6.83 -5.95
C SER A 216 -13.73 6.54 -5.71
N TYR A 217 -14.07 5.87 -4.61
CA TYR A 217 -15.47 5.66 -4.20
C TYR A 217 -16.20 6.99 -4.01
N GLY A 218 -15.61 7.92 -3.24
CA GLY A 218 -16.20 9.21 -2.94
C GLY A 218 -16.46 10.04 -4.19
N ILE A 219 -15.48 10.17 -5.09
CA ILE A 219 -15.58 10.93 -6.33
C ILE A 219 -16.62 10.28 -7.27
N THR A 220 -16.58 8.95 -7.41
CA THR A 220 -17.55 8.23 -8.25
C THR A 220 -18.96 8.44 -7.74
N LYS A 221 -19.18 8.39 -6.41
CA LYS A 221 -20.47 8.69 -5.79
C LYS A 221 -20.93 10.11 -6.08
N GLN A 222 -20.05 11.12 -5.94
CA GLN A 222 -20.39 12.52 -6.18
C GLN A 222 -20.75 12.81 -7.64
N LEU A 223 -20.05 12.19 -8.58
CA LEU A 223 -20.27 12.38 -10.03
C LEU A 223 -21.38 11.49 -10.58
N SER A 224 -21.87 10.51 -9.80
CA SER A 224 -22.96 9.63 -10.23
C SER A 224 -24.31 10.34 -10.18
N LYS A 225 -25.13 10.15 -11.23
CA LYS A 225 -26.53 10.60 -11.24
C LYS A 225 -27.36 9.98 -10.10
N ASN A 226 -26.99 8.77 -9.66
CA ASN A 226 -27.66 8.00 -8.61
C ASN A 226 -26.84 7.97 -7.32
N SER A 227 -26.29 9.10 -6.90
CA SER A 227 -25.37 9.16 -5.74
C SER A 227 -26.01 8.65 -4.44
N LYS A 228 -27.35 8.73 -4.31
CA LYS A 228 -28.09 8.24 -3.13
C LYS A 228 -28.16 6.71 -3.01
N GLU A 229 -27.93 5.99 -4.10
CA GLU A 229 -27.95 4.53 -4.13
C GLU A 229 -26.62 3.92 -3.66
N PHE A 230 -25.53 4.71 -3.63
CA PHE A 230 -24.23 4.24 -3.13
C PHE A 230 -24.31 3.89 -1.64
N GLY A 231 -23.79 2.72 -1.30
CA GLY A 231 -23.92 2.08 0.00
C GLY A 231 -25.10 1.10 0.10
N SER A 232 -25.93 1.00 -0.97
CA SER A 232 -27.06 0.06 -1.01
C SER A 232 -26.84 -1.14 -1.95
N GLY A 233 -25.68 -1.25 -2.59
CA GLY A 233 -25.34 -2.36 -3.50
C GLY A 233 -25.31 -1.93 -4.97
N VAL A 234 -24.56 -0.89 -5.28
CA VAL A 234 -24.32 -0.42 -6.66
C VAL A 234 -23.02 -1.00 -7.19
N PRO A 235 -23.00 -1.69 -8.36
CA PRO A 235 -21.76 -2.25 -8.91
C PRO A 235 -20.65 -1.21 -9.12
N ALA A 236 -20.96 0.04 -9.46
CA ALA A 236 -19.99 1.12 -9.59
C ALA A 236 -19.26 1.42 -8.27
N GLY A 237 -19.93 1.25 -7.10
CA GLY A 237 -19.33 1.41 -5.78
C GLY A 237 -18.36 0.28 -5.39
N VAL A 238 -18.37 -0.84 -6.13
CA VAL A 238 -17.37 -1.91 -6.04
C VAL A 238 -16.25 -1.70 -7.04
N VAL A 239 -16.60 -1.38 -8.29
CA VAL A 239 -15.66 -1.27 -9.41
C VAL A 239 -14.66 -0.12 -9.21
N ALA A 240 -15.13 1.07 -8.80
CA ALA A 240 -14.25 2.24 -8.66
C ALA A 240 -13.12 2.02 -7.65
N PRO A 241 -13.39 1.60 -6.40
CA PRO A 241 -12.33 1.34 -5.42
C PRO A 241 -11.43 0.15 -5.80
N GLU A 242 -11.96 -0.88 -6.48
CA GLU A 242 -11.12 -2.00 -6.94
C GLU A 242 -10.17 -1.57 -8.07
N CYS A 243 -10.65 -0.79 -9.05
CA CYS A 243 -9.78 -0.20 -10.05
C CYS A 243 -8.69 0.66 -9.40
N ALA A 244 -9.05 1.49 -8.41
CA ALA A 244 -8.10 2.37 -7.75
C ALA A 244 -7.09 1.60 -6.91
N ASN A 245 -7.50 0.54 -6.22
CA ASN A 245 -6.63 -0.32 -5.43
C ASN A 245 -5.53 -0.95 -6.31
N ASN A 246 -5.93 -1.62 -7.39
CA ASN A 246 -5.00 -2.29 -8.29
C ASN A 246 -4.12 -1.29 -9.06
N SER A 247 -4.71 -0.18 -9.48
CA SER A 247 -3.98 0.86 -10.17
C SER A 247 -2.95 1.56 -9.25
N ALA A 248 -3.28 1.80 -7.99
CA ALA A 248 -2.35 2.37 -7.02
C ALA A 248 -1.22 1.40 -6.67
N SER A 249 -1.49 0.10 -6.62
CA SER A 249 -0.46 -0.91 -6.39
C SER A 249 0.60 -0.89 -7.48
N THR A 250 0.21 -0.86 -8.75
CA THR A 250 1.13 -0.72 -9.89
C THR A 250 1.77 0.68 -9.90
N GLY A 251 1.00 1.74 -9.65
CA GLY A 251 1.50 3.11 -9.58
C GLY A 251 2.61 3.28 -8.54
N SER A 252 2.52 2.59 -7.39
CA SER A 252 3.52 2.64 -6.33
C SER A 252 4.86 1.97 -6.68
N MET A 253 4.90 1.15 -7.71
CA MET A 253 6.15 0.58 -8.24
C MET A 253 6.95 1.61 -9.05
N LEU A 254 6.29 2.64 -9.59
CA LEU A 254 6.94 3.63 -10.43
C LEU A 254 8.04 4.40 -9.66
N PRO A 255 7.77 5.07 -8.54
CA PRO A 255 8.82 5.71 -7.75
C PRO A 255 9.83 4.71 -7.18
N MET A 256 9.42 3.48 -6.89
CA MET A 256 10.34 2.44 -6.42
C MET A 256 11.41 2.11 -7.47
N LEU A 257 11.02 1.89 -8.73
CA LEU A 257 11.96 1.54 -9.77
C LEU A 257 12.76 2.74 -10.27
N THR A 258 12.16 3.95 -10.31
CA THR A 258 12.81 5.14 -10.87
C THR A 258 13.63 5.93 -9.84
N LEU A 259 13.23 5.93 -8.57
CA LEU A 259 13.85 6.73 -7.50
C LEU A 259 14.41 5.86 -6.36
N GLY A 260 14.13 4.55 -6.36
CA GLY A 260 14.46 3.67 -5.24
C GLY A 260 13.59 3.89 -4.00
N ILE A 261 12.42 4.52 -4.14
CA ILE A 261 11.56 4.92 -3.04
C ILE A 261 10.25 4.14 -3.10
N PRO A 262 9.99 3.23 -2.14
CA PRO A 262 8.76 2.45 -2.16
C PRO A 262 7.53 3.33 -1.87
N GLY A 263 6.49 3.19 -2.69
CA GLY A 263 5.21 3.89 -2.51
C GLY A 263 4.23 3.18 -1.58
N SER A 264 4.51 1.93 -1.22
CA SER A 264 3.65 1.10 -0.38
C SER A 264 4.45 0.04 0.39
N PRO A 265 3.89 -0.58 1.45
CA PRO A 265 4.56 -1.70 2.13
C PRO A 265 4.94 -2.85 1.19
N THR A 266 4.10 -3.17 0.23
CA THR A 266 4.37 -4.21 -0.77
C THR A 266 5.56 -3.87 -1.65
N THR A 267 5.61 -2.64 -2.18
CA THR A 267 6.75 -2.22 -3.00
C THR A 267 8.03 -2.11 -2.18
N ALA A 268 7.94 -1.88 -0.88
CA ALA A 268 9.10 -1.94 0.00
C ALA A 268 9.65 -3.37 0.16
N ILE A 269 8.77 -4.37 0.24
CA ILE A 269 9.18 -5.79 0.25
C ILE A 269 9.84 -6.15 -1.09
N LEU A 270 9.25 -5.72 -2.20
CA LEU A 270 9.82 -5.93 -3.53
C LEU A 270 11.18 -5.26 -3.67
N LEU A 271 11.33 -4.02 -3.18
CA LEU A 271 12.60 -3.31 -3.12
C LEU A 271 13.67 -4.14 -2.38
N GLY A 272 13.32 -4.67 -1.19
CA GLY A 272 14.20 -5.54 -0.42
C GLY A 272 14.61 -6.80 -1.19
N GLY A 273 13.67 -7.44 -1.89
CA GLY A 273 13.92 -8.59 -2.76
C GLY A 273 14.88 -8.25 -3.90
N MET A 274 14.69 -7.11 -4.58
CA MET A 274 15.57 -6.67 -5.65
C MET A 274 17.02 -6.45 -5.16
N ILE A 275 17.17 -5.80 -4.00
CA ILE A 275 18.49 -5.57 -3.39
C ILE A 275 19.18 -6.88 -3.06
N LEU A 276 18.47 -7.89 -2.55
CA LEU A 276 19.02 -9.22 -2.28
C LEU A 276 19.52 -9.92 -3.55
N TRP A 277 18.92 -9.62 -4.69
CA TRP A 277 19.35 -10.13 -6.01
C TRP A 277 20.43 -9.27 -6.67
N GLY A 278 20.97 -8.28 -5.96
CA GLY A 278 22.01 -7.40 -6.45
C GLY A 278 21.53 -6.29 -7.39
N LEU A 279 20.19 -6.14 -7.53
CA LEU A 279 19.61 -5.06 -8.33
C LEU A 279 19.50 -3.81 -7.45
N THR A 280 19.91 -2.67 -7.97
CA THR A 280 19.81 -1.37 -7.29
C THR A 280 18.70 -0.54 -7.93
N PRO A 281 17.47 -0.52 -7.34
CA PRO A 281 16.40 0.34 -7.82
C PRO A 281 16.79 1.82 -7.79
N GLY A 282 16.42 2.52 -8.83
CA GLY A 282 16.79 3.92 -9.03
C GLY A 282 16.87 4.26 -10.51
N PRO A 283 17.19 5.53 -10.87
CA PRO A 283 17.15 5.98 -12.25
C PRO A 283 18.12 5.24 -13.17
N LEU A 284 19.26 4.78 -12.63
CA LEU A 284 20.24 4.01 -13.40
C LEU A 284 19.78 2.60 -13.74
N LEU A 285 18.78 2.05 -13.04
CA LEU A 285 18.27 0.71 -13.31
C LEU A 285 17.76 0.58 -14.77
N PHE A 286 17.17 1.65 -15.30
CA PHE A 286 16.63 1.67 -16.66
C PHE A 286 17.70 1.61 -17.74
N THR A 287 18.93 2.03 -17.42
CA THR A 287 20.07 2.04 -18.35
C THR A 287 21.02 0.87 -18.13
N GLN A 288 21.19 0.43 -16.88
CA GLN A 288 22.08 -0.66 -16.53
C GLN A 288 21.44 -2.03 -16.70
N GLU A 289 20.15 -2.16 -16.38
CA GLU A 289 19.38 -3.41 -16.43
C GLU A 289 18.09 -3.27 -17.23
N PRO A 290 18.14 -2.81 -18.51
CA PRO A 290 16.94 -2.56 -19.31
C PRO A 290 16.11 -3.83 -19.54
N GLU A 291 16.77 -4.97 -19.72
CA GLU A 291 16.09 -6.27 -19.93
C GLU A 291 15.24 -6.64 -18.71
N PHE A 292 15.76 -6.43 -17.50
CA PHE A 292 14.99 -6.66 -16.27
C PHE A 292 13.77 -5.73 -16.20
N VAL A 293 13.95 -4.43 -16.45
CA VAL A 293 12.86 -3.44 -16.34
C VAL A 293 11.75 -3.74 -17.34
N TRP A 294 12.10 -3.94 -18.61
CA TRP A 294 11.11 -4.23 -19.64
C TRP A 294 10.50 -5.62 -19.51
N GLY A 295 11.30 -6.60 -19.03
CA GLY A 295 10.81 -7.93 -18.66
C GLY A 295 9.79 -7.86 -17.51
N LEU A 296 10.07 -7.07 -16.49
CA LEU A 296 9.13 -6.83 -15.38
C LEU A 296 7.84 -6.20 -15.88
N ILE A 297 7.92 -5.13 -16.67
CA ILE A 297 6.74 -4.47 -17.26
C ILE A 297 5.93 -5.46 -18.11
N GLY A 298 6.59 -6.22 -18.97
CA GLY A 298 5.94 -7.25 -19.79
C GLY A 298 5.25 -8.32 -18.93
N SER A 299 5.90 -8.75 -17.84
CA SER A 299 5.33 -9.72 -16.91
C SER A 299 4.07 -9.20 -16.22
N LEU A 300 3.98 -7.91 -15.93
CA LEU A 300 2.78 -7.31 -15.32
C LEU A 300 1.55 -7.40 -16.24
N TYR A 301 1.71 -7.20 -17.56
CA TYR A 301 0.60 -7.40 -18.52
C TYR A 301 0.12 -8.85 -18.50
N ILE A 302 1.06 -9.79 -18.57
CA ILE A 302 0.76 -11.22 -18.60
C ILE A 302 0.12 -11.65 -17.28
N ALA A 303 0.73 -11.26 -16.15
CA ALA A 303 0.22 -11.59 -14.83
C ALA A 303 -1.18 -11.02 -14.58
N ASN A 304 -1.46 -9.78 -15.02
CA ASN A 304 -2.78 -9.17 -14.87
C ASN A 304 -3.86 -9.94 -15.64
N PHE A 305 -3.54 -10.40 -16.88
CA PHE A 305 -4.45 -11.22 -17.66
C PHE A 305 -4.72 -12.57 -17.00
N PHE A 306 -3.65 -13.28 -16.58
CA PHE A 306 -3.81 -14.57 -15.90
C PHE A 306 -4.53 -14.41 -14.56
N THR A 307 -4.31 -13.33 -13.85
CA THR A 307 -5.02 -13.03 -12.59
C THR A 307 -6.52 -12.91 -12.82
N LEU A 308 -6.98 -12.24 -13.90
CA LEU A 308 -8.41 -12.20 -14.24
C LEU A 308 -8.96 -13.59 -14.46
N VAL A 309 -8.29 -14.39 -15.30
CA VAL A 309 -8.73 -15.76 -15.63
C VAL A 309 -8.79 -16.62 -14.37
N LEU A 310 -7.74 -16.58 -13.55
CA LEU A 310 -7.67 -17.34 -12.30
C LEU A 310 -8.70 -16.87 -11.27
N ASN A 311 -8.89 -15.56 -11.13
CA ASN A 311 -9.90 -15.01 -10.21
C ASN A 311 -11.30 -15.51 -10.54
N ILE A 312 -11.65 -15.54 -11.82
CA ILE A 312 -12.97 -16.02 -12.24
C ILE A 312 -13.06 -17.56 -12.14
N ALA A 313 -12.04 -18.27 -12.62
CA ALA A 313 -12.03 -19.73 -12.63
C ALA A 313 -11.97 -20.35 -11.22
N LEU A 314 -11.25 -19.72 -10.30
CA LEU A 314 -11.03 -20.22 -8.93
C LEU A 314 -12.07 -19.71 -7.91
N ILE A 315 -13.10 -18.96 -8.32
CA ILE A 315 -14.19 -18.56 -7.42
C ILE A 315 -14.71 -19.75 -6.58
N PRO A 316 -15.03 -20.93 -7.17
CA PRO A 316 -15.51 -22.07 -6.39
C PRO A 316 -14.49 -22.59 -5.39
N ALA A 317 -13.21 -22.62 -5.77
CA ALA A 317 -12.12 -23.08 -4.90
C ALA A 317 -11.91 -22.13 -3.73
N PHE A 318 -11.90 -20.82 -3.96
CA PHE A 318 -11.80 -19.83 -2.88
C PHE A 318 -12.97 -19.93 -1.90
N LEU A 319 -14.19 -20.17 -2.39
CA LEU A 319 -15.34 -20.40 -1.53
C LEU A 319 -15.20 -21.66 -0.68
N MET A 320 -14.51 -22.70 -1.16
CA MET A 320 -14.18 -23.88 -0.35
C MET A 320 -13.14 -23.56 0.74
N VAL A 321 -12.09 -22.81 0.40
CA VAL A 321 -11.06 -22.38 1.37
C VAL A 321 -11.67 -21.53 2.49
N LEU A 322 -12.67 -20.69 2.17
CA LEU A 322 -13.37 -19.89 3.19
C LEU A 322 -14.14 -20.73 4.23
N ARG A 323 -14.43 -22.02 3.94
CA ARG A 323 -15.05 -22.94 4.88
C ARG A 323 -14.07 -23.50 5.91
N ILE A 324 -12.76 -23.39 5.65
CA ILE A 324 -11.75 -23.85 6.59
C ILE A 324 -11.71 -22.91 7.79
N PRO A 325 -11.93 -23.39 9.02
CA PRO A 325 -11.84 -22.56 10.21
C PRO A 325 -10.47 -21.90 10.30
N PHE A 326 -10.43 -20.61 10.66
CA PHE A 326 -9.18 -19.87 10.76
C PHE A 326 -8.21 -20.51 11.77
N ALA A 327 -8.71 -21.19 12.79
CA ALA A 327 -7.91 -21.95 13.74
C ALA A 327 -7.02 -23.03 13.09
N ILE A 328 -7.41 -23.56 11.91
CA ILE A 328 -6.59 -24.52 11.13
C ILE A 328 -5.61 -23.75 10.23
N LEU A 329 -6.01 -22.60 9.69
CA LEU A 329 -5.15 -21.80 8.81
C LEU A 329 -4.03 -21.08 9.58
N ALA A 330 -4.28 -20.67 10.82
CA ALA A 330 -3.32 -19.88 11.60
C ALA A 330 -1.98 -20.62 11.84
N PRO A 331 -1.93 -21.91 12.25
CA PRO A 331 -0.68 -22.64 12.37
C PRO A 331 0.09 -22.75 11.05
N VAL A 332 -0.60 -22.91 9.92
CA VAL A 332 0.03 -22.97 8.60
C VAL A 332 0.66 -21.62 8.25
N ILE A 333 -0.08 -20.52 8.47
CA ILE A 333 0.42 -19.16 8.28
C ILE A 333 1.64 -18.91 9.17
N PHE A 334 1.58 -19.32 10.43
CA PHE A 334 2.70 -19.18 11.37
C PHE A 334 3.97 -19.87 10.87
N VAL A 335 3.85 -21.13 10.45
CA VAL A 335 5.01 -21.90 9.91
C VAL A 335 5.56 -21.20 8.65
N LEU A 336 4.69 -20.75 7.74
CA LEU A 336 5.12 -20.02 6.55
C LEU A 336 5.82 -18.70 6.90
N CYS A 337 5.35 -17.95 7.88
CA CYS A 337 6.01 -16.74 8.36
C CYS A 337 7.39 -17.04 8.94
N VAL A 338 7.51 -18.09 9.79
CA VAL A 338 8.78 -18.49 10.39
C VAL A 338 9.78 -18.92 9.30
N THR A 339 9.33 -19.73 8.36
CA THR A 339 10.17 -20.17 7.23
C THR A 339 10.60 -18.99 6.36
N GLY A 340 9.64 -18.08 6.03
CA GLY A 340 9.90 -16.89 5.24
C GLY A 340 10.82 -15.88 5.94
N GLY A 341 10.74 -15.75 7.26
CA GLY A 341 11.62 -14.88 8.04
C GLY A 341 13.03 -15.46 8.22
N TYR A 342 13.17 -16.79 8.26
CA TYR A 342 14.46 -17.47 8.41
C TYR A 342 15.22 -17.57 7.07
N ALA A 343 14.51 -17.86 5.97
CA ALA A 343 15.11 -18.19 4.69
C ALA A 343 16.12 -17.15 4.12
N PRO A 344 15.86 -15.84 4.18
CA PRO A 344 16.75 -14.83 3.59
C PRO A 344 18.08 -14.67 4.34
N THR A 345 18.06 -14.80 5.67
CA THR A 345 19.22 -14.46 6.53
C THR A 345 19.82 -15.66 7.23
N GLN A 346 19.10 -16.79 7.26
CA GLN A 346 19.43 -18.01 8.00
C GLN A 346 19.78 -17.73 9.48
N SER A 347 19.18 -16.70 10.05
CA SER A 347 19.45 -16.20 11.40
C SER A 347 18.25 -16.44 12.33
N LEU A 348 18.49 -17.16 13.43
CA LEU A 348 17.49 -17.31 14.50
C LEU A 348 17.20 -15.97 15.22
N HIS A 349 18.18 -15.05 15.24
CA HIS A 349 17.98 -13.71 15.77
C HIS A 349 16.86 -12.99 15.02
N ASP A 350 16.84 -13.08 13.71
CA ASP A 350 15.81 -12.46 12.85
C ASP A 350 14.44 -13.11 13.05
N VAL A 351 14.38 -14.40 13.30
CA VAL A 351 13.11 -15.07 13.67
C VAL A 351 12.57 -14.53 15.00
N TRP A 352 13.43 -14.35 16.00
CA TRP A 352 13.01 -13.74 17.28
C TRP A 352 12.55 -12.29 17.10
N LEU A 353 13.26 -11.51 16.30
CA LEU A 353 12.83 -10.15 15.96
C LEU A 353 11.47 -10.15 15.24
N MET A 354 11.27 -11.05 14.30
CA MET A 354 9.99 -11.21 13.59
C MET A 354 8.83 -11.50 14.55
N LEU A 355 9.03 -12.39 15.52
CA LEU A 355 8.02 -12.70 16.53
C LEU A 355 7.73 -11.48 17.43
N LEU A 356 8.78 -10.79 17.85
CA LEU A 356 8.66 -9.56 18.65
C LEU A 356 7.88 -8.48 17.90
N PHE A 357 8.24 -8.22 16.64
CA PHE A 357 7.54 -7.24 15.81
C PHE A 357 6.12 -7.68 15.44
N GLY A 358 5.88 -8.99 15.32
CA GLY A 358 4.53 -9.52 15.15
C GLY A 358 3.63 -9.22 16.35
N PHE A 359 4.14 -9.43 17.54
CA PHE A 359 3.42 -9.10 18.77
C PHE A 359 3.25 -7.56 18.95
N ALA A 360 4.30 -6.79 18.65
CA ALA A 360 4.23 -5.33 18.68
C ALA A 360 3.21 -4.79 17.67
N GLY A 361 3.18 -5.33 16.45
CA GLY A 361 2.21 -4.97 15.41
C GLY A 361 0.76 -5.28 15.83
N TYR A 362 0.53 -6.43 16.47
CA TYR A 362 -0.76 -6.76 17.06
C TYR A 362 -1.19 -5.75 18.13
N ILE A 363 -0.29 -5.36 19.04
CA ILE A 363 -0.58 -4.36 20.09
C ILE A 363 -0.85 -2.98 19.48
N LEU A 364 -0.02 -2.54 18.54
CA LEU A 364 -0.20 -1.24 17.86
C LEU A 364 -1.57 -1.17 17.19
N ARG A 365 -1.96 -2.24 16.50
CA ARG A 365 -3.28 -2.33 15.88
C ARG A 365 -4.42 -2.32 16.90
N LYS A 366 -4.26 -3.00 18.04
CA LYS A 366 -5.24 -3.00 19.13
C LYS A 366 -5.44 -1.64 19.77
N LEU A 367 -4.42 -0.81 19.72
CA LEU A 367 -4.45 0.57 20.20
C LEU A 367 -4.81 1.59 19.09
N ASP A 368 -5.22 1.09 17.90
CA ASP A 368 -5.54 1.88 16.71
C ASP A 368 -4.39 2.76 16.22
N TYR A 369 -3.13 2.28 16.36
CA TYR A 369 -1.98 2.93 15.72
C TYR A 369 -1.80 2.40 14.29
N PRO A 370 -1.59 3.29 13.31
CA PRO A 370 -1.35 2.87 11.94
C PRO A 370 0.06 2.26 11.83
N VAL A 371 0.14 0.97 11.49
CA VAL A 371 1.43 0.24 11.41
C VAL A 371 2.20 0.52 10.12
N ALA A 372 1.51 0.87 9.03
CA ALA A 372 2.16 1.11 7.73
C ALA A 372 3.16 2.29 7.77
N PRO A 373 2.87 3.44 8.40
CA PRO A 373 3.84 4.52 8.56
C PRO A 373 5.10 4.08 9.32
N ALA A 374 4.97 3.26 10.37
CA ALA A 374 6.11 2.76 11.12
C ALA A 374 7.02 1.88 10.25
N VAL A 375 6.43 0.92 9.53
CA VAL A 375 7.16 -0.01 8.67
C VAL A 375 7.89 0.71 7.53
N LEU A 376 7.21 1.65 6.85
CA LEU A 376 7.85 2.40 5.77
C LEU A 376 8.91 3.38 6.27
N SER A 377 8.73 3.94 7.46
CA SER A 377 9.73 4.83 8.07
C SER A 377 11.05 4.12 8.39
N ILE A 378 11.02 2.82 8.69
CA ILE A 378 12.25 2.02 8.85
C ILE A 378 13.02 1.92 7.54
N VAL A 379 12.33 1.80 6.41
CA VAL A 379 12.98 1.72 5.08
C VAL A 379 13.46 3.10 4.62
N LEU A 380 12.64 4.12 4.81
CA LEU A 380 12.93 5.48 4.34
C LEU A 380 13.92 6.21 5.26
N GLY A 381 14.00 5.83 6.54
CA GLY A 381 14.85 6.50 7.54
C GLY A 381 16.32 6.59 7.13
N PRO A 382 17.00 5.48 6.77
CA PRO A 382 18.39 5.53 6.35
C PRO A 382 18.60 6.37 5.08
N LEU A 383 17.66 6.34 4.14
CA LEU A 383 17.70 7.16 2.92
C LEU A 383 17.54 8.65 3.24
N ALA A 384 16.59 8.97 4.13
CA ALA A 384 16.36 10.34 4.59
C ALA A 384 17.57 10.88 5.36
N GLU A 385 18.13 10.08 6.28
CA GLU A 385 19.32 10.47 7.06
C GLU A 385 20.52 10.73 6.13
N LYS A 386 20.80 9.80 5.22
CA LYS A 386 21.90 9.95 4.24
C LYS A 386 21.71 11.21 3.41
N ALA A 387 20.53 11.41 2.84
CA ALA A 387 20.22 12.56 2.00
C ALA A 387 20.31 13.89 2.77
N LEU A 388 19.79 13.92 4.02
CA LEU A 388 19.91 15.10 4.89
C LEU A 388 21.36 15.47 5.17
N ARG A 389 22.17 14.50 5.61
CA ARG A 389 23.58 14.74 5.92
C ARG A 389 24.38 15.19 4.70
N GLN A 390 24.17 14.56 3.54
CA GLN A 390 24.81 14.98 2.30
C GLN A 390 24.38 16.39 1.88
N SER A 391 23.10 16.74 2.02
CA SER A 391 22.61 18.09 1.72
C SER A 391 23.22 19.15 2.63
N LEU A 392 23.35 18.86 3.93
CA LEU A 392 23.98 19.77 4.88
C LEU A 392 25.48 19.94 4.60
N ILE A 393 26.17 18.90 4.18
CA ILE A 393 27.58 19.02 3.74
C ILE A 393 27.69 19.92 2.51
N LEU A 394 26.78 19.78 1.53
CA LEU A 394 26.77 20.60 0.31
C LEU A 394 26.46 22.08 0.57
N SER A 395 25.76 22.40 1.66
CA SER A 395 25.32 23.75 2.01
C SER A 395 26.02 24.34 3.23
N ASP A 396 27.18 23.80 3.62
CA ASP A 396 27.92 24.23 4.83
C ASP A 396 27.04 24.29 6.08
N GLY A 397 26.12 23.33 6.23
CA GLY A 397 25.19 23.24 7.36
C GLY A 397 23.90 24.03 7.23
N SER A 398 23.66 24.71 6.10
CA SER A 398 22.45 25.52 5.91
C SER A 398 21.24 24.68 5.52
N MET A 399 20.14 24.77 6.31
CA MET A 399 18.84 24.19 5.94
C MET A 399 18.15 24.95 4.80
N GLY A 400 18.65 26.14 4.43
CA GLY A 400 18.12 26.96 3.33
C GLY A 400 18.15 26.23 1.98
N ILE A 401 19.06 25.28 1.80
CA ILE A 401 19.20 24.48 0.55
C ILE A 401 17.89 23.79 0.14
N PHE A 402 17.01 23.46 1.09
CA PHE A 402 15.74 22.79 0.82
C PHE A 402 14.61 23.75 0.38
N PHE A 403 14.84 25.06 0.46
CA PHE A 403 13.87 26.09 0.16
C PHE A 403 14.36 27.06 -0.93
N ASP A 404 15.55 26.82 -1.45
CA ASP A 404 16.16 27.67 -2.47
C ASP A 404 15.56 27.38 -3.86
N MET A 405 14.64 28.26 -4.26
CA MET A 405 14.00 28.20 -5.57
C MET A 405 14.95 28.55 -6.75
N ALA A 406 16.07 29.22 -6.48
CA ALA A 406 17.02 29.63 -7.52
C ALA A 406 17.99 28.51 -7.89
N GLU A 407 18.59 27.87 -6.87
CA GLU A 407 19.60 26.83 -7.07
C GLU A 407 19.03 25.42 -7.07
N LYS A 408 17.97 25.17 -6.27
CA LYS A 408 17.36 23.84 -6.06
C LYS A 408 15.83 23.87 -6.22
N PRO A 409 15.30 24.30 -7.38
CA PRO A 409 13.86 24.48 -7.55
C PRO A 409 13.03 23.22 -7.31
N ILE A 410 13.55 22.04 -7.72
CA ILE A 410 12.85 20.76 -7.54
C ILE A 410 12.72 20.43 -6.05
N ALA A 411 13.81 20.53 -5.27
CA ALA A 411 13.79 20.30 -3.83
C ALA A 411 12.84 21.26 -3.12
N ALA A 412 12.88 22.54 -3.46
CA ALA A 412 12.04 23.56 -2.85
C ALA A 412 10.55 23.33 -3.14
N ILE A 413 10.17 23.04 -4.39
CA ILE A 413 8.78 22.73 -4.75
C ILE A 413 8.28 21.52 -3.96
N ILE A 414 9.04 20.43 -3.91
CA ILE A 414 8.67 19.23 -3.17
C ILE A 414 8.51 19.54 -1.69
N MET A 415 9.42 20.32 -1.11
CA MET A 415 9.38 20.69 0.30
C MET A 415 8.15 21.55 0.63
N TYR A 416 7.80 22.52 -0.22
CA TYR A 416 6.57 23.31 -0.02
C TYR A 416 5.32 22.44 -0.12
N ILE A 417 5.26 21.49 -1.06
CA ILE A 417 4.14 20.53 -1.14
C ILE A 417 4.08 19.69 0.13
N ALA A 418 5.22 19.20 0.63
CA ALA A 418 5.29 18.43 1.87
C ALA A 418 4.75 19.22 3.07
N ILE A 419 5.11 20.51 3.20
CA ILE A 419 4.61 21.38 4.26
C ILE A 419 3.09 21.55 4.15
N VAL A 420 2.56 21.76 2.96
CA VAL A 420 1.12 21.86 2.75
C VAL A 420 0.41 20.57 3.19
N LEU A 421 0.94 19.40 2.81
CA LEU A 421 0.40 18.10 3.24
C LEU A 421 0.44 17.91 4.75
N LEU A 422 1.51 18.34 5.42
CA LEU A 422 1.64 18.28 6.89
C LEU A 422 0.63 19.17 7.61
N ILE A 423 0.33 20.35 7.05
CA ILE A 423 -0.54 21.34 7.68
C ILE A 423 -2.02 21.07 7.35
N MET A 424 -2.29 20.42 6.21
CA MET A 424 -3.64 20.16 5.71
C MET A 424 -4.59 19.52 6.76
N PRO A 425 -4.19 18.52 7.56
CA PRO A 425 -5.06 17.94 8.59
C PRO A 425 -5.49 18.91 9.68
N ALA A 426 -4.65 19.91 10.00
CA ALA A 426 -4.97 20.93 11.02
C ALA A 426 -6.16 21.82 10.57
N PHE A 427 -6.37 21.96 9.27
CA PHE A 427 -7.51 22.70 8.72
C PHE A 427 -8.78 21.87 8.59
N GLY A 428 -8.72 20.55 8.73
CA GLY A 428 -9.87 19.64 8.63
C GLY A 428 -11.05 20.01 9.57
N PRO A 429 -10.83 20.32 10.84
CA PRO A 429 -11.88 20.78 11.76
C PRO A 429 -12.49 22.12 11.35
N LEU A 430 -11.67 23.05 10.84
CA LEU A 430 -12.11 24.34 10.33
C LEU A 430 -12.99 24.15 9.07
N TYR A 431 -12.54 23.32 8.14
CA TYR A 431 -13.27 23.02 6.91
C TYR A 431 -14.64 22.37 7.20
N ARG A 432 -14.70 21.38 8.11
CA ARG A 432 -15.96 20.77 8.57
C ARG A 432 -16.90 21.81 9.22
N LYS A 433 -16.38 22.80 9.93
CA LYS A 433 -17.16 23.86 10.58
C LYS A 433 -17.76 24.85 9.56
N PHE A 434 -17.01 25.18 8.50
CA PHE A 434 -17.49 26.09 7.44
C PHE A 434 -18.52 25.40 6.52
N PHE A 435 -18.30 24.15 6.13
CA PHE A 435 -19.22 23.44 5.24
C PHE A 435 -20.50 22.93 5.92
N LYS A 436 -20.47 22.60 7.21
CA LYS A 436 -21.72 22.32 7.97
C LYS A 436 -22.63 23.54 8.05
N LYS A 437 -22.07 24.74 8.07
CA LYS A 437 -22.86 25.98 8.11
C LYS A 437 -23.54 26.31 6.77
N ALA A 438 -22.99 25.83 5.66
CA ALA A 438 -23.54 26.03 4.32
C ALA A 438 -24.63 25.00 3.94
N GLN A 439 -24.83 23.93 4.72
CA GLN A 439 -25.89 22.94 4.51
C GLN A 439 -27.12 23.17 5.41
N THR A 440 -27.06 24.14 6.33
CA THR A 440 -28.15 24.53 7.25
C THR A 440 -28.78 25.88 6.92
N THR A 441 -28.34 26.54 5.86
CA THR A 441 -29.00 27.70 5.19
C THR A 441 -29.46 27.27 3.80
#